data_5090cb2e57db3b43dd24e8c226691e4f
#
_entry.id   5090cb2e57db3b43dd24e8c226691e4f
#
_cell.length_a   1.000
_cell.length_b   1.000
_cell.length_c   1.000
_cell.angle_alpha   90.00
_cell.angle_beta   90.00
_cell.angle_gamma   90.00
#
_symmetry.space_group_name_H-M   'P 1'
#
loop_
_entity.id
_entity.type
_entity.pdbx_description
1 polymer ?
#
loop_
_entity_poly.entity_id
_entity_poly.type
_entity_poly.pdbx_seq_one_letter_code
_entity_poly.pdbx_strand_id
1 'polypeptide(L)'
;MAPDSTAPARRAPHYWRDVAAGFAASLLAHEAAHVTTSLVLGGHPTFGFDKGRPTVYSGFNATLEPRKQFLFSSMGLNVQAAIDEGILDGPRARGAAFERGMLASGIATALFYITIGRTAPVSDVDYMARTSSLTKTDIALIYGGVAALHVVRVSRDGRYANFFARPNGVGERGMRIGVRFSSE
;
A
#
# COMPACT_ATOMS: atom_id res chain seq x y z
N MET A 1 4.21 24.50 -39.43
CA MET A 1 4.77 24.68 -38.06
C MET A 1 3.66 24.27 -37.10
N ALA A 2 3.74 23.04 -36.57
CA ALA A 2 2.74 22.56 -35.63
C ALA A 2 3.06 23.15 -34.24
N PRO A 3 2.09 23.58 -33.44
CA PRO A 3 2.34 24.12 -32.13
C PRO A 3 2.91 23.02 -31.23
N ASP A 4 4.05 23.30 -30.64
CA ASP A 4 4.70 22.46 -29.64
C ASP A 4 3.85 22.43 -28.37
N SER A 5 2.97 21.42 -28.22
CA SER A 5 2.09 21.29 -27.06
C SER A 5 2.80 20.58 -25.89
N THR A 6 3.92 21.14 -25.44
CA THR A 6 4.65 20.67 -24.27
C THR A 6 4.21 21.34 -22.95
N ALA A 7 3.08 22.05 -22.96
CA ALA A 7 2.54 22.56 -21.71
C ALA A 7 2.15 21.38 -20.78
N PRO A 8 2.68 21.32 -19.55
CA PRO A 8 2.28 20.28 -18.61
C PRO A 8 0.77 20.40 -18.37
N ALA A 9 0.03 19.29 -18.56
CA ALA A 9 -1.39 19.27 -18.31
C ALA A 9 -1.64 19.77 -16.86
N ARG A 10 -2.50 20.79 -16.72
CA ARG A 10 -2.84 21.37 -15.41
C ARG A 10 -3.55 20.27 -14.59
N ARG A 11 -2.98 19.93 -13.46
CA ARG A 11 -3.64 19.02 -12.49
C ARG A 11 -4.97 19.62 -12.06
N ALA A 12 -5.99 18.77 -11.90
CA ALA A 12 -7.27 19.19 -11.34
C ALA A 12 -7.07 19.90 -9.98
N PRO A 13 -7.83 20.97 -9.68
CA PRO A 13 -7.61 21.79 -8.49
C PRO A 13 -7.64 21.03 -7.17
N HIS A 14 -8.22 19.84 -7.14
CA HIS A 14 -8.34 19.00 -5.94
C HIS A 14 -7.47 17.74 -5.97
N TYR A 15 -6.57 17.60 -6.95
CA TYR A 15 -5.78 16.38 -7.15
C TYR A 15 -5.08 15.89 -5.88
N TRP A 16 -4.33 16.74 -5.20
CA TRP A 16 -3.59 16.34 -4.00
C TRP A 16 -4.48 16.04 -2.81
N ARG A 17 -5.61 16.74 -2.68
CA ARG A 17 -6.63 16.43 -1.67
C ARG A 17 -7.19 15.03 -1.90
N ASP A 18 -7.49 14.68 -3.14
CA ASP A 18 -8.08 13.39 -3.49
C ASP A 18 -7.04 12.26 -3.35
N VAL A 19 -5.76 12.51 -3.68
CA VAL A 19 -4.65 11.58 -3.35
C VAL A 19 -4.56 11.36 -1.84
N ALA A 20 -4.56 12.43 -1.04
CA ALA A 20 -4.49 12.32 0.41
C ALA A 20 -5.71 11.59 0.99
N ALA A 21 -6.90 11.83 0.46
CA ALA A 21 -8.12 11.14 0.86
C ALA A 21 -8.05 9.64 0.54
N GLY A 22 -7.57 9.26 -0.64
CA GLY A 22 -7.36 7.85 -1.01
C GLY A 22 -6.33 7.17 -0.11
N PHE A 23 -5.21 7.85 0.17
CA PHE A 23 -4.18 7.36 1.09
C PHE A 23 -4.77 7.08 2.48
N ALA A 24 -5.50 8.04 3.05
CA ALA A 24 -6.15 7.90 4.33
C ALA A 24 -7.23 6.80 4.33
N ALA A 25 -8.01 6.68 3.25
CA ALA A 25 -9.03 5.64 3.12
C ALA A 25 -8.41 4.23 3.13
N SER A 26 -7.26 4.03 2.48
CA SER A 26 -6.54 2.75 2.50
C SER A 26 -6.00 2.42 3.90
N LEU A 27 -5.46 3.40 4.64
CA LEU A 27 -5.05 3.20 6.04
C LEU A 27 -6.25 2.85 6.93
N LEU A 28 -7.36 3.54 6.77
CA LEU A 28 -8.59 3.24 7.53
C LEU A 28 -9.12 1.85 7.20
N ALA A 29 -9.04 1.40 5.95
CA ALA A 29 -9.40 0.04 5.57
C ALA A 29 -8.49 -1.01 6.22
N HIS A 30 -7.19 -0.73 6.35
CA HIS A 30 -6.23 -1.56 7.06
C HIS A 30 -6.64 -1.72 8.55
N GLU A 31 -6.86 -0.63 9.25
CA GLU A 31 -7.26 -0.67 10.66
C GLU A 31 -8.65 -1.30 10.85
N ALA A 32 -9.59 -1.00 9.96
CA ALA A 32 -10.92 -1.61 9.98
C ALA A 32 -10.87 -3.13 9.77
N ALA A 33 -9.93 -3.62 8.97
CA ALA A 33 -9.70 -5.04 8.78
C ALA A 33 -9.27 -5.73 10.08
N HIS A 34 -8.39 -5.10 10.86
CA HIS A 34 -8.02 -5.59 12.20
C HIS A 34 -9.21 -5.64 13.14
N VAL A 35 -9.96 -4.54 13.25
CA VAL A 35 -11.16 -4.46 14.10
C VAL A 35 -12.17 -5.54 13.72
N THR A 36 -12.52 -5.63 12.44
CA THR A 36 -13.50 -6.58 11.93
C THR A 36 -13.06 -8.03 12.20
N THR A 37 -11.78 -8.33 11.94
CA THR A 37 -11.23 -9.67 12.18
C THR A 37 -11.29 -10.04 13.65
N SER A 38 -10.92 -9.12 14.54
CA SER A 38 -11.02 -9.37 15.99
C SER A 38 -12.46 -9.68 16.40
N LEU A 39 -13.42 -8.85 15.99
CA LEU A 39 -14.84 -9.03 16.32
C LEU A 39 -15.39 -10.37 15.78
N VAL A 40 -15.10 -10.70 14.52
CA VAL A 40 -15.55 -11.97 13.90
C VAL A 40 -15.00 -13.19 14.62
N LEU A 41 -13.77 -13.09 15.12
CA LEU A 41 -13.13 -14.18 15.86
C LEU A 41 -13.48 -14.20 17.37
N GLY A 42 -14.38 -13.34 17.81
CA GLY A 42 -14.85 -13.26 19.21
C GLY A 42 -13.88 -12.52 20.13
N GLY A 43 -13.03 -11.65 19.57
CA GLY A 43 -12.16 -10.76 20.35
C GLY A 43 -12.85 -9.46 20.73
N HIS A 44 -12.17 -8.67 21.54
CA HIS A 44 -12.60 -7.34 21.99
C HIS A 44 -11.55 -6.30 21.61
N PRO A 45 -11.53 -5.82 20.35
CA PRO A 45 -10.51 -4.91 19.87
C PRO A 45 -10.59 -3.59 20.65
N THR A 46 -9.42 -3.05 20.96
CA THR A 46 -9.30 -1.73 21.58
C THR A 46 -8.34 -0.88 20.77
N PHE A 47 -8.61 0.43 20.75
CA PHE A 47 -7.77 1.42 20.10
C PHE A 47 -6.88 2.12 21.15
N GLY A 48 -5.61 2.27 20.84
CA GLY A 48 -4.67 2.94 21.72
C GLY A 48 -3.45 3.48 20.97
N PHE A 49 -2.39 3.76 21.72
CA PHE A 49 -1.13 4.24 21.16
C PHE A 49 0.02 3.36 21.63
N ASP A 50 0.85 2.91 20.69
CA ASP A 50 2.14 2.29 20.98
C ASP A 50 3.26 3.24 20.59
N LYS A 51 3.99 3.79 21.59
CA LYS A 51 5.06 4.76 21.35
C LYS A 51 4.67 5.91 20.43
N GLY A 52 3.45 6.43 20.61
CA GLY A 52 2.90 7.53 19.82
C GLY A 52 2.29 7.13 18.48
N ARG A 53 2.27 5.84 18.12
CA ARG A 53 1.60 5.34 16.93
C ARG A 53 0.17 4.88 17.26
N PRO A 54 -0.86 5.32 16.54
CA PRO A 54 -2.18 4.75 16.63
C PRO A 54 -2.12 3.24 16.37
N THR A 55 -2.76 2.45 17.21
CA THR A 55 -2.65 0.98 17.17
C THR A 55 -3.97 0.36 17.59
N VAL A 56 -4.43 -0.62 16.83
CA VAL A 56 -5.54 -1.50 17.22
C VAL A 56 -4.97 -2.73 17.92
N TYR A 57 -5.42 -3.00 19.12
CA TYR A 57 -5.10 -4.21 19.86
C TYR A 57 -6.19 -5.23 19.67
N SER A 58 -5.83 -6.49 19.45
CA SER A 58 -6.76 -7.55 19.06
C SER A 58 -7.71 -8.00 20.18
N GLY A 59 -7.30 -7.83 21.44
CA GLY A 59 -7.99 -8.46 22.57
C GLY A 59 -7.69 -9.96 22.73
N PHE A 60 -6.81 -10.55 21.88
CA PHE A 60 -6.42 -11.96 22.00
C PHE A 60 -5.12 -12.11 22.80
N ASN A 61 -5.01 -13.24 23.50
CA ASN A 61 -3.74 -13.68 24.07
C ASN A 61 -2.93 -14.44 22.98
N ALA A 62 -1.86 -13.83 22.50
CA ALA A 62 -1.04 -14.38 21.41
C ALA A 62 -0.47 -15.78 21.72
N THR A 63 -0.25 -16.13 23.00
CA THR A 63 0.24 -17.46 23.42
C THR A 63 -0.86 -18.50 23.46
N LEU A 64 -2.07 -18.13 23.92
CA LEU A 64 -3.19 -19.07 24.07
C LEU A 64 -4.00 -19.20 22.78
N GLU A 65 -4.05 -18.13 21.97
CA GLU A 65 -4.83 -18.04 20.75
C GLU A 65 -4.00 -17.63 19.52
N PRO A 66 -2.87 -18.32 19.24
CA PRO A 66 -1.91 -17.88 18.23
C PRO A 66 -2.52 -17.77 16.83
N ARG A 67 -3.45 -18.67 16.46
CA ARG A 67 -4.11 -18.62 15.15
C ARG A 67 -4.99 -17.38 14.99
N LYS A 68 -5.73 -16.99 16.02
CA LYS A 68 -6.58 -15.78 15.98
C LYS A 68 -5.72 -14.54 15.89
N GLN A 69 -4.64 -14.48 16.69
CA GLN A 69 -3.71 -13.37 16.64
C GLN A 69 -3.01 -13.26 15.28
N PHE A 70 -2.62 -14.39 14.67
CA PHE A 70 -2.06 -14.40 13.30
C PHE A 70 -3.04 -13.82 12.27
N LEU A 71 -4.28 -14.32 12.28
CA LEU A 71 -5.31 -13.82 11.36
C LEU A 71 -5.57 -12.32 11.55
N PHE A 72 -5.69 -11.88 12.80
CA PHE A 72 -5.82 -10.46 13.12
C PHE A 72 -4.67 -9.67 12.52
N SER A 73 -3.42 -10.04 12.83
CA SER A 73 -2.23 -9.28 12.42
C SER A 73 -1.97 -9.29 10.91
N SER A 74 -2.41 -10.33 10.19
CA SER A 74 -2.23 -10.39 8.74
C SER A 74 -3.28 -9.60 7.96
N MET A 75 -4.45 -9.35 8.55
CA MET A 75 -5.61 -8.92 7.79
C MET A 75 -5.51 -7.48 7.27
N GLY A 76 -4.83 -6.58 7.99
CA GLY A 76 -4.60 -5.22 7.51
C GLY A 76 -3.86 -5.19 6.16
N LEU A 77 -2.72 -5.88 6.10
CA LEU A 77 -1.92 -5.99 4.87
C LEU A 77 -2.65 -6.76 3.76
N ASN A 78 -3.37 -7.83 4.11
CA ASN A 78 -4.13 -8.61 3.14
C ASN A 78 -5.26 -7.80 2.50
N VAL A 79 -5.99 -7.01 3.29
CA VAL A 79 -7.08 -6.16 2.78
C VAL A 79 -6.53 -5.05 1.89
N GLN A 80 -5.43 -4.41 2.27
CA GLN A 80 -4.79 -3.43 1.39
C GLN A 80 -4.33 -4.06 0.08
N ALA A 81 -3.67 -5.22 0.12
CA ALA A 81 -3.26 -5.93 -1.08
C ALA A 81 -4.47 -6.30 -1.97
N ALA A 82 -5.57 -6.76 -1.38
CA ALA A 82 -6.79 -7.08 -2.13
C ALA A 82 -7.45 -5.83 -2.75
N ILE A 83 -7.42 -4.69 -2.06
CA ILE A 83 -7.88 -3.41 -2.59
C ILE A 83 -7.01 -2.98 -3.77
N ASP A 84 -5.70 -3.05 -3.63
CA ASP A 84 -4.75 -2.68 -4.70
C ASP A 84 -4.97 -3.55 -5.95
N GLU A 85 -5.14 -4.88 -5.78
CA GLU A 85 -5.50 -5.78 -6.88
C GLU A 85 -6.86 -5.41 -7.49
N GLY A 86 -7.86 -5.14 -6.66
CA GLY A 86 -9.18 -4.71 -7.14
C GLY A 86 -9.16 -3.42 -7.95
N ILE A 87 -8.27 -2.48 -7.60
CA ILE A 87 -8.06 -1.26 -8.37
C ILE A 87 -7.32 -1.56 -9.69
N LEU A 88 -6.25 -2.34 -9.64
CA LEU A 88 -5.43 -2.64 -10.81
C LEU A 88 -6.15 -3.50 -11.85
N ASP A 89 -7.00 -4.44 -11.41
CA ASP A 89 -7.79 -5.32 -12.27
C ASP A 89 -9.20 -4.78 -12.59
N GLY A 90 -9.62 -3.74 -11.87
CA GLY A 90 -10.96 -3.20 -11.98
C GLY A 90 -11.24 -2.56 -13.34
N PRO A 91 -12.28 -2.99 -14.08
CA PRO A 91 -12.63 -2.42 -15.39
C PRO A 91 -13.16 -0.98 -15.28
N ARG A 92 -13.51 -0.54 -14.07
CA ARG A 92 -14.02 0.81 -13.78
C ARG A 92 -12.95 1.76 -13.26
N ALA A 93 -11.76 1.25 -12.96
CA ALA A 93 -10.66 2.06 -12.49
C ALA A 93 -10.16 2.99 -13.63
N ARG A 94 -10.03 4.27 -13.32
CA ARG A 94 -9.76 5.33 -14.33
C ARG A 94 -8.40 6.03 -14.13
N GLY A 95 -7.62 5.60 -13.16
CA GLY A 95 -6.39 6.30 -12.80
C GLY A 95 -6.64 7.56 -11.97
N ALA A 96 -7.80 7.65 -11.32
CA ALA A 96 -8.19 8.79 -10.51
C ALA A 96 -7.20 9.08 -9.37
N ALA A 97 -7.12 10.34 -8.95
CA ALA A 97 -6.23 10.77 -7.87
C ALA A 97 -6.48 9.97 -6.57
N PHE A 98 -7.73 9.68 -6.26
CA PHE A 98 -8.10 8.86 -5.11
C PHE A 98 -7.54 7.43 -5.20
N GLU A 99 -7.68 6.77 -6.36
CA GLU A 99 -7.13 5.42 -6.60
C GLU A 99 -5.61 5.40 -6.44
N ARG A 100 -4.92 6.44 -6.96
CA ARG A 100 -3.46 6.62 -6.80
C ARG A 100 -3.06 6.73 -5.33
N GLY A 101 -3.87 7.44 -4.54
CA GLY A 101 -3.68 7.56 -3.11
C GLY A 101 -3.81 6.20 -2.41
N MET A 102 -4.81 5.41 -2.76
CA MET A 102 -5.00 4.07 -2.21
C MET A 102 -3.83 3.14 -2.54
N LEU A 103 -3.44 3.04 -3.81
CA LEU A 103 -2.29 2.25 -4.26
C LEU A 103 -0.98 2.67 -3.58
N ALA A 104 -0.75 3.99 -3.48
CA ALA A 104 0.42 4.51 -2.80
C ALA A 104 0.46 4.12 -1.32
N SER A 105 -0.70 4.15 -0.64
CA SER A 105 -0.83 3.75 0.77
C SER A 105 -0.57 2.26 0.96
N GLY A 106 -1.18 1.38 0.17
CA GLY A 106 -0.99 -0.07 0.28
C GLY A 106 0.46 -0.46 0.09
N ILE A 107 1.10 0.04 -0.99
CA ILE A 107 2.52 -0.18 -1.26
C ILE A 107 3.41 0.38 -0.13
N ALA A 108 3.16 1.63 0.32
CA ALA A 108 3.96 2.27 1.36
C ALA A 108 3.83 1.55 2.71
N THR A 109 2.62 1.09 3.07
CA THR A 109 2.37 0.33 4.29
C THR A 109 3.13 -1.00 4.27
N ALA A 110 3.06 -1.75 3.17
CA ALA A 110 3.80 -2.99 3.04
C ALA A 110 5.32 -2.75 3.14
N LEU A 111 5.85 -1.74 2.45
CA LEU A 111 7.27 -1.36 2.53
C LEU A 111 7.68 -0.92 3.94
N PHE A 112 6.83 -0.16 4.64
CA PHE A 112 7.08 0.22 6.03
C PHE A 112 7.20 -1.01 6.93
N TYR A 113 6.26 -1.95 6.86
CA TYR A 113 6.27 -3.14 7.70
C TYR A 113 7.44 -4.10 7.42
N ILE A 114 7.90 -4.23 6.20
CA ILE A 114 9.05 -5.08 5.87
C ILE A 114 10.40 -4.43 6.15
N THR A 115 10.43 -3.13 6.39
CA THR A 115 11.65 -2.37 6.70
C THR A 115 11.64 -1.90 8.15
N ILE A 116 11.14 -0.72 8.42
CA ILE A 116 11.16 -0.06 9.73
C ILE A 116 10.25 -0.78 10.74
N GLY A 117 9.02 -1.10 10.35
CA GLY A 117 8.01 -1.75 11.21
C GLY A 117 8.39 -3.16 11.64
N ARG A 118 9.28 -3.83 10.88
CA ARG A 118 9.77 -5.18 11.18
C ARG A 118 10.45 -5.29 12.53
N THR A 119 11.08 -4.23 13.01
CA THR A 119 11.83 -4.21 14.29
C THR A 119 10.97 -3.71 15.46
N ALA A 120 9.78 -3.20 15.20
CA ALA A 120 8.91 -2.70 16.25
C ALA A 120 8.32 -3.87 17.08
N PRO A 121 8.31 -3.79 18.42
CA PRO A 121 7.82 -4.86 19.30
C PRO A 121 6.31 -5.10 19.16
N VAL A 122 5.56 -4.05 18.78
CA VAL A 122 4.13 -4.11 18.49
C VAL A 122 3.96 -3.79 17.02
N SER A 123 3.93 -4.81 16.19
CA SER A 123 3.70 -4.68 14.75
C SER A 123 3.06 -5.96 14.20
N ASP A 124 2.35 -5.84 13.10
CA ASP A 124 1.73 -6.98 12.42
C ASP A 124 2.75 -8.06 12.09
N VAL A 125 3.90 -7.67 11.54
CA VAL A 125 4.98 -8.61 11.19
C VAL A 125 5.53 -9.32 12.42
N ASP A 126 5.70 -8.62 13.54
CA ASP A 126 6.19 -9.21 14.77
C ASP A 126 5.20 -10.21 15.35
N TYR A 127 3.92 -9.86 15.40
CA TYR A 127 2.88 -10.78 15.87
C TYR A 127 2.69 -11.98 14.93
N MET A 128 2.68 -11.78 13.62
CA MET A 128 2.63 -12.88 12.66
C MET A 128 3.78 -13.87 12.85
N ALA A 129 5.01 -13.37 13.02
CA ALA A 129 6.18 -14.22 13.24
C ALA A 129 6.13 -14.99 14.58
N ARG A 130 5.63 -14.35 15.64
CA ARG A 130 5.52 -14.99 16.98
C ARG A 130 4.38 -16.01 17.06
N THR A 131 3.40 -15.93 16.18
CA THR A 131 2.19 -16.75 16.24
C THR A 131 2.06 -17.76 15.08
N SER A 132 3.13 -17.94 14.30
CA SER A 132 3.22 -18.89 13.21
C SER A 132 4.60 -19.55 13.13
N SER A 133 4.79 -20.43 12.17
CA SER A 133 6.11 -20.98 11.82
C SER A 133 6.93 -20.09 10.89
N LEU A 134 6.37 -18.96 10.44
CA LEU A 134 7.05 -18.02 9.55
C LEU A 134 8.00 -17.13 10.34
N THR A 135 9.17 -16.90 9.77
CA THR A 135 10.09 -15.88 10.31
C THR A 135 9.67 -14.48 9.85
N LYS A 136 10.18 -13.44 10.50
CA LYS A 136 10.02 -12.05 10.03
C LYS A 136 10.56 -11.87 8.60
N THR A 137 11.54 -12.66 8.20
CA THR A 137 12.10 -12.63 6.86
C THR A 137 11.15 -13.23 5.85
N ASP A 138 10.52 -14.37 6.17
CA ASP A 138 9.52 -14.98 5.29
C ASP A 138 8.34 -14.04 5.05
N ILE A 139 7.84 -13.43 6.12
CA ILE A 139 6.75 -12.45 6.04
C ILE A 139 7.17 -11.23 5.21
N ALA A 140 8.39 -10.73 5.40
CA ALA A 140 8.92 -9.62 4.62
C ALA A 140 9.08 -9.98 3.14
N LEU A 141 9.47 -11.21 2.80
CA LEU A 141 9.55 -11.67 1.42
C LEU A 141 8.16 -11.80 0.78
N ILE A 142 7.16 -12.30 1.51
CA ILE A 142 5.79 -12.42 1.02
C ILE A 142 5.21 -11.02 0.71
N TYR A 143 5.11 -10.15 1.70
CA TYR A 143 4.49 -8.83 1.51
C TYR A 143 5.36 -7.88 0.69
N GLY A 144 6.69 -8.00 0.78
CA GLY A 144 7.61 -7.27 -0.08
C GLY A 144 7.50 -7.69 -1.55
N GLY A 145 7.31 -8.98 -1.80
CA GLY A 145 7.05 -9.51 -3.14
C GLY A 145 5.74 -8.97 -3.73
N VAL A 146 4.66 -8.95 -2.93
CA VAL A 146 3.37 -8.36 -3.32
C VAL A 146 3.53 -6.87 -3.61
N ALA A 147 4.18 -6.11 -2.72
CA ALA A 147 4.43 -4.69 -2.94
C ALA A 147 5.26 -4.42 -4.19
N ALA A 148 6.31 -5.21 -4.44
CA ALA A 148 7.12 -5.10 -5.65
C ALA A 148 6.29 -5.40 -6.91
N LEU A 149 5.43 -6.40 -6.87
CA LEU A 149 4.50 -6.71 -7.97
C LEU A 149 3.57 -5.53 -8.24
N HIS A 150 2.96 -4.94 -7.19
CA HIS A 150 2.10 -3.75 -7.33
C HIS A 150 2.87 -2.56 -7.94
N VAL A 151 4.11 -2.30 -7.49
CA VAL A 151 4.97 -1.25 -8.08
C VAL A 151 5.18 -1.50 -9.57
N VAL A 152 5.51 -2.73 -9.97
CA VAL A 152 5.70 -3.09 -11.38
C VAL A 152 4.41 -2.91 -12.17
N ARG A 153 3.27 -3.35 -11.63
CA ARG A 153 1.95 -3.21 -12.28
C ARG A 153 1.56 -1.74 -12.43
N VAL A 154 1.66 -0.94 -11.37
CA VAL A 154 1.40 0.50 -11.41
C VAL A 154 2.31 1.20 -12.43
N SER A 155 3.58 0.84 -12.50
CA SER A 155 4.55 1.46 -13.42
C SER A 155 4.28 1.12 -14.89
N ARG A 156 3.62 0.00 -15.17
CA ARG A 156 3.26 -0.46 -16.52
C ARG A 156 1.84 -0.10 -16.94
N ASP A 157 1.01 0.28 -15.99
CA ASP A 157 -0.38 0.63 -16.25
C ASP A 157 -0.50 2.10 -16.67
N GLY A 158 -0.90 2.34 -17.93
CA GLY A 158 -1.04 3.69 -18.47
C GLY A 158 -2.04 4.58 -17.72
N ARG A 159 -2.93 3.99 -16.90
CA ARG A 159 -3.88 4.75 -16.06
C ARG A 159 -3.18 5.40 -14.85
N TYR A 160 -2.10 4.79 -14.34
CA TYR A 160 -1.45 5.21 -13.09
C TYR A 160 -0.09 5.84 -13.29
N ALA A 161 0.76 5.26 -14.14
CA ALA A 161 2.08 5.80 -14.42
C ALA A 161 2.52 5.45 -15.84
N ASN A 162 2.95 6.46 -16.58
CA ASN A 162 3.64 6.25 -17.84
C ASN A 162 5.15 6.27 -17.57
N PHE A 163 5.73 5.10 -17.46
CA PHE A 163 7.18 4.98 -17.45
C PHE A 163 7.70 5.25 -18.85
N PHE A 164 8.62 6.18 -19.00
CA PHE A 164 9.30 6.38 -20.27
C PHE A 164 10.82 6.25 -20.10
N ALA A 165 11.41 5.51 -21.02
CA ALA A 165 12.84 5.52 -21.25
C ALA A 165 13.03 5.95 -22.69
N ARG A 166 13.67 7.11 -22.92
CA ARG A 166 13.92 7.64 -24.26
C ARG A 166 15.40 7.99 -24.37
N PRO A 167 16.06 7.66 -25.48
CA PRO A 167 17.40 8.20 -25.74
C PRO A 167 17.32 9.73 -25.73
N ASN A 168 18.36 10.37 -25.26
CA ASN A 168 18.52 11.82 -25.41
C ASN A 168 18.50 12.18 -26.90
N GLY A 169 18.19 13.44 -27.21
CA GLY A 169 18.09 13.90 -28.60
C GLY A 169 19.36 13.63 -29.42
N VAL A 170 19.25 13.77 -30.73
CA VAL A 170 20.35 13.52 -31.67
C VAL A 170 21.59 14.33 -31.27
N GLY A 171 22.69 13.65 -30.94
CA GLY A 171 23.95 14.27 -30.51
C GLY A 171 24.24 14.24 -29.02
N GLU A 172 23.26 13.89 -28.16
CA GLU A 172 23.47 13.72 -26.72
C GLU A 172 23.58 12.25 -26.33
N ARG A 173 24.70 11.87 -25.67
CA ARG A 173 24.84 10.53 -25.08
C ARG A 173 24.06 10.46 -23.79
N GLY A 174 23.17 9.44 -23.68
CA GLY A 174 22.44 9.15 -22.45
C GLY A 174 20.99 8.80 -22.71
N MET A 175 20.28 8.48 -21.64
CA MET A 175 18.89 8.08 -21.65
C MET A 175 18.13 8.88 -20.59
N ARG A 176 17.01 9.46 -20.97
CA ARG A 176 16.05 10.06 -20.03
C ARG A 176 15.09 8.99 -19.55
N ILE A 177 15.10 8.75 -18.25
CA ILE A 177 14.14 7.86 -17.58
C ILE A 177 13.25 8.73 -16.72
N GLY A 178 11.96 8.53 -16.82
CA GLY A 178 11.01 9.29 -16.02
C GLY A 178 9.66 8.61 -15.93
N VAL A 179 8.84 9.08 -15.01
CA VAL A 179 7.46 8.66 -14.85
C VAL A 179 6.58 9.85 -15.24
N ARG A 180 5.75 9.66 -16.24
CA ARG A 180 4.74 10.65 -16.61
C ARG A 180 3.43 10.23 -15.94
N PHE A 181 3.01 10.98 -14.95
CA PHE A 181 1.69 10.80 -14.39
C PHE A 181 0.65 11.41 -15.35
N SER A 182 -0.27 10.59 -15.86
CA SER A 182 -1.42 11.11 -16.56
C SER A 182 -2.31 11.83 -15.55
N SER A 183 -2.55 13.12 -15.78
CA SER A 183 -3.57 13.89 -15.09
C SER A 183 -4.80 13.90 -15.98
N GLU A 184 -5.82 13.17 -15.65
CA GLU A 184 -7.18 13.49 -16.09
C GLU A 184 -7.83 14.43 -15.10
#